data_95a12a6d33822dff0b18d0e361b85c00
#
_entry.id   95a12a6d33822dff0b18d0e361b85c00
#
_cell.length_a   1.000
_cell.length_b   1.000
_cell.length_c   1.000
_cell.angle_alpha   90.00
_cell.angle_beta   90.00
_cell.angle_gamma   90.00
#
_symmetry.space_group_name_H-M   'P 1'
#
loop_
_entity.id
_entity.type
_entity.pdbx_description
1 polymer ?
#
loop_
_entity_poly.entity_id
_entity_poly.type
_entity_poly.pdbx_seq_one_letter_code
_entity_poly.pdbx_strand_id
1 'polypeptide(L)'
;TPTPSSAASDVYKRQPSGLGEPVFDKLHADLGKAMLSINAVKGFEYGSGFEGTKMKGSEHNDVFENVSGKVTTKTNYSGGVQGGISNGETIYFNVAFKPVATILSDQSTINESKENIKIKVQGRHDPCVLPRAVPIVESMTALVLVDHLLRNRTSKW
;
A
#
# COMPACT_ATOMS: atom_id res chain seq x y z
N THR A 1 -13.45 -9.61 22.31
CA THR A 1 -13.21 -8.27 21.74
C THR A 1 -12.78 -8.44 20.30
N PRO A 2 -13.48 -7.85 19.32
CA PRO A 2 -12.99 -7.87 17.95
C PRO A 2 -11.64 -7.17 17.93
N THR A 3 -10.64 -7.85 17.41
CA THR A 3 -9.34 -7.22 17.09
C THR A 3 -9.62 -6.18 16.00
N PRO A 4 -9.20 -4.93 16.17
CA PRO A 4 -9.44 -3.92 15.15
C PRO A 4 -8.82 -4.35 13.83
N SER A 5 -9.61 -4.33 12.77
CA SER A 5 -9.10 -4.40 11.40
C SER A 5 -8.20 -3.19 11.20
N SER A 6 -7.03 -3.41 10.66
CA SER A 6 -5.99 -2.41 10.74
C SER A 6 -5.47 -2.10 9.35
N ALA A 7 -5.54 -0.83 8.97
CA ALA A 7 -4.86 -0.29 7.80
C ALA A 7 -3.55 0.35 8.25
N ALA A 8 -2.46 0.05 7.57
CA ALA A 8 -1.24 0.83 7.64
C ALA A 8 -1.29 1.90 6.54
N SER A 9 -1.17 3.17 6.92
CA SER A 9 -0.95 4.27 5.98
C SER A 9 0.55 4.55 5.87
N ASP A 10 1.03 4.71 4.66
CA ASP A 10 2.41 5.06 4.40
C ASP A 10 2.52 6.30 3.52
N VAL A 11 3.51 7.15 3.81
CA VAL A 11 3.68 8.46 3.20
C VAL A 11 5.13 8.69 2.81
N TYR A 12 5.40 8.84 1.53
CA TYR A 12 6.74 9.11 0.98
C TYR A 12 6.82 10.52 0.42
N LYS A 13 7.78 11.29 0.93
CA LYS A 13 8.04 12.68 0.54
C LYS A 13 9.36 12.80 -0.20
N ARG A 14 9.43 13.78 -1.11
CA ARG A 14 10.67 14.18 -1.84
C ARG A 14 11.17 13.14 -2.85
N GLN A 15 10.37 12.18 -3.26
CA GLN A 15 10.74 11.35 -4.40
C GLN A 15 10.77 12.19 -5.68
N PRO A 16 11.66 11.87 -6.63
CA PRO A 16 11.70 12.57 -7.90
C PRO A 16 10.44 12.30 -8.73
N SER A 17 10.06 13.25 -9.59
CA SER A 17 9.10 13.00 -10.65
C SER A 17 9.69 12.09 -11.72
N GLY A 18 8.85 11.32 -12.41
CA GLY A 18 9.24 10.47 -13.51
C GLY A 18 9.59 9.03 -13.14
N LEU A 19 9.26 8.57 -11.91
CA LEU A 19 9.40 7.16 -11.54
C LEU A 19 8.18 6.37 -11.99
N GLY A 20 8.40 5.28 -12.66
CA GLY A 20 7.38 4.41 -13.24
C GLY A 20 7.63 4.21 -14.73
N GLU A 21 7.18 3.09 -15.27
CA GLU A 21 7.29 2.75 -16.68
C GLU A 21 5.90 2.62 -17.31
N PRO A 22 5.76 2.88 -18.62
CA PRO A 22 4.48 2.75 -19.29
C PRO A 22 4.01 1.30 -19.34
N VAL A 23 2.71 1.15 -19.49
CA VAL A 23 1.92 -0.05 -19.69
C VAL A 23 1.86 -0.94 -18.45
N PHE A 24 2.84 -1.78 -18.16
CA PHE A 24 2.74 -2.82 -17.12
C PHE A 24 3.48 -2.47 -15.83
N ASP A 25 4.61 -1.79 -15.92
CA ASP A 25 5.45 -1.46 -14.76
C ASP A 25 5.15 -0.04 -14.24
N LYS A 26 3.87 0.29 -14.17
CA LYS A 26 3.41 1.55 -13.56
C LYS A 26 3.75 1.55 -12.08
N LEU A 27 4.22 2.68 -11.57
CA LEU A 27 4.68 2.78 -10.18
C LEU A 27 3.63 2.28 -9.17
N HIS A 28 2.36 2.67 -9.31
CA HIS A 28 1.30 2.19 -8.40
C HIS A 28 1.00 0.70 -8.56
N ALA A 29 1.22 0.13 -9.76
CA ALA A 29 1.03 -1.31 -9.99
C ALA A 29 2.12 -2.12 -9.30
N ASP A 30 3.39 -1.69 -9.38
CA ASP A 30 4.49 -2.35 -8.68
C ASP A 30 4.42 -2.16 -7.18
N LEU A 31 4.00 -0.99 -6.68
CA LEU A 31 3.69 -0.80 -5.26
C LEU A 31 2.59 -1.75 -4.80
N GLY A 32 1.48 -1.86 -5.54
CA GLY A 32 0.39 -2.77 -5.23
C GLY A 32 0.84 -4.24 -5.23
N LYS A 33 1.63 -4.65 -6.22
CA LYS A 33 2.24 -5.98 -6.29
C LYS A 33 3.11 -6.27 -5.07
N ALA A 34 3.97 -5.34 -4.69
CA ALA A 34 4.84 -5.47 -3.53
C ALA A 34 4.03 -5.59 -2.24
N MET A 35 3.03 -4.72 -2.03
CA MET A 35 2.17 -4.76 -0.84
C MET A 35 1.36 -6.05 -0.76
N LEU A 36 0.76 -6.49 -1.85
CA LEU A 36 -0.03 -7.72 -1.90
C LEU A 36 0.81 -8.99 -1.75
N SER A 37 2.13 -8.92 -1.93
CA SER A 37 3.06 -10.03 -1.64
C SER A 37 3.37 -10.19 -0.15
N ILE A 38 3.05 -9.19 0.68
CA ILE A 38 3.25 -9.26 2.13
C ILE A 38 2.17 -10.17 2.73
N ASN A 39 2.58 -11.09 3.60
CA ASN A 39 1.65 -11.99 4.28
C ASN A 39 0.58 -11.22 5.06
N ALA A 40 -0.64 -11.74 5.03
CA ALA A 40 -1.83 -11.17 5.67
C ALA A 40 -2.39 -9.88 5.03
N VAL A 41 -1.77 -9.31 4.02
CA VAL A 41 -2.35 -8.21 3.25
C VAL A 41 -3.56 -8.70 2.48
N LYS A 42 -4.64 -7.89 2.48
CA LYS A 42 -5.92 -8.16 1.82
C LYS A 42 -6.39 -7.03 0.92
N GLY A 43 -5.74 -5.89 0.98
CA GLY A 43 -6.08 -4.75 0.13
C GLY A 43 -4.96 -3.74 0.07
N PHE A 44 -4.97 -3.00 -1.03
CA PHE A 44 -4.10 -1.88 -1.30
C PHE A 44 -4.91 -0.81 -2.00
N GLU A 45 -4.78 0.42 -1.58
CA GLU A 45 -5.30 1.59 -2.29
C GLU A 45 -4.29 2.73 -2.21
N TYR A 46 -4.19 3.55 -3.24
CA TYR A 46 -3.29 4.69 -3.29
C TYR A 46 -4.06 5.98 -3.58
N GLY A 47 -3.53 7.10 -3.10
CA GLY A 47 -4.23 8.38 -3.20
C GLY A 47 -5.60 8.31 -2.52
N SER A 48 -6.60 8.89 -3.15
CA SER A 48 -7.99 8.88 -2.66
C SER A 48 -8.64 7.49 -2.67
N GLY A 49 -8.02 6.49 -3.32
CA GLY A 49 -8.49 5.11 -3.31
C GLY A 49 -9.98 4.96 -3.64
N PHE A 50 -10.69 4.15 -2.88
CA PHE A 50 -12.14 3.94 -3.06
C PHE A 50 -12.97 5.18 -2.80
N GLU A 51 -12.54 6.11 -1.94
CA GLU A 51 -13.28 7.36 -1.70
C GLU A 51 -13.31 8.24 -2.95
N GLY A 52 -12.25 8.21 -3.77
CA GLY A 52 -12.20 8.91 -5.05
C GLY A 52 -13.30 8.48 -6.03
N THR A 53 -13.79 7.25 -5.94
CA THR A 53 -14.88 6.75 -6.82
C THR A 53 -16.23 7.40 -6.54
N LYS A 54 -16.39 8.05 -5.38
CA LYS A 54 -17.60 8.77 -4.98
C LYS A 54 -17.58 10.24 -5.43
N MET A 55 -16.42 10.72 -5.88
CA MET A 55 -16.22 12.11 -6.29
C MET A 55 -16.56 12.32 -7.76
N LYS A 56 -16.94 13.55 -8.12
CA LYS A 56 -17.05 13.95 -9.53
C LYS A 56 -15.66 14.18 -10.11
N GLY A 57 -15.48 13.94 -11.41
CA GLY A 57 -14.20 14.16 -12.07
C GLY A 57 -13.66 15.58 -11.92
N SER A 58 -14.54 16.59 -11.89
CA SER A 58 -14.17 17.98 -11.64
C SER A 58 -13.66 18.27 -10.22
N GLU A 59 -14.04 17.45 -9.26
CA GLU A 59 -13.63 17.56 -7.85
C GLU A 59 -12.34 16.77 -7.59
N HIS A 60 -12.19 15.63 -8.26
CA HIS A 60 -11.04 14.72 -8.12
C HIS A 60 -9.80 15.18 -8.92
N ASN A 61 -9.95 16.15 -9.80
CA ASN A 61 -8.90 16.58 -10.69
C ASN A 61 -7.81 17.36 -9.94
N ASP A 62 -6.59 16.83 -9.87
CA ASP A 62 -5.43 17.47 -9.28
C ASP A 62 -4.90 18.56 -10.20
N VAL A 63 -5.39 19.80 -10.01
CA VAL A 63 -5.05 20.94 -10.85
C VAL A 63 -3.59 21.35 -10.60
N PHE A 64 -2.81 21.40 -11.70
CA PHE A 64 -1.43 21.90 -11.64
C PHE A 64 -1.37 23.39 -11.37
N GLU A 65 -0.40 23.79 -10.56
CA GLU A 65 -0.07 25.20 -10.29
C GLU A 65 1.44 25.41 -10.26
N ASN A 66 1.85 26.65 -10.47
CA ASN A 66 3.24 27.08 -10.33
C ASN A 66 3.39 27.84 -9.01
N VAL A 67 4.14 27.27 -8.10
CA VAL A 67 4.49 27.90 -6.81
C VAL A 67 5.99 28.22 -6.81
N SER A 68 6.32 29.49 -6.96
CA SER A 68 7.72 29.97 -6.94
C SER A 68 8.65 29.25 -7.94
N GLY A 69 8.16 28.98 -9.14
CA GLY A 69 8.92 28.31 -10.21
C GLY A 69 8.90 26.78 -10.14
N LYS A 70 8.23 26.20 -9.15
CA LYS A 70 8.05 24.76 -9.02
C LYS A 70 6.62 24.38 -9.44
N VAL A 71 6.52 23.38 -10.30
CA VAL A 71 5.23 22.78 -10.65
C VAL A 71 4.79 21.86 -9.50
N THR A 72 3.58 22.06 -9.02
CA THR A 72 2.93 21.30 -7.97
C THR A 72 1.44 21.12 -8.28
N THR A 73 0.69 20.43 -7.46
CA THR A 73 -0.77 20.29 -7.61
C THR A 73 -1.49 20.88 -6.40
N LYS A 74 -2.68 21.45 -6.61
CA LYS A 74 -3.50 22.04 -5.53
C LYS A 74 -4.03 20.97 -4.56
N THR A 75 -4.33 19.81 -5.08
CA THR A 75 -4.77 18.63 -4.35
C THR A 75 -3.88 17.46 -4.72
N ASN A 76 -3.97 16.35 -4.02
CA ASN A 76 -3.16 15.17 -4.31
C ASN A 76 -4.01 13.90 -4.21
N TYR A 77 -5.19 13.92 -4.81
CA TYR A 77 -6.10 12.76 -4.84
C TYR A 77 -5.49 11.57 -5.58
N SER A 78 -4.63 11.81 -6.56
CA SER A 78 -3.89 10.78 -7.29
C SER A 78 -2.75 10.13 -6.48
N GLY A 79 -2.50 10.61 -5.25
CA GLY A 79 -1.47 10.02 -4.38
C GLY A 79 -0.05 10.10 -4.92
N GLY A 80 0.30 11.20 -5.61
CA GLY A 80 1.63 11.44 -6.17
C GLY A 80 1.96 10.63 -7.42
N VAL A 81 0.99 9.89 -7.97
CA VAL A 81 1.18 9.04 -9.17
C VAL A 81 0.07 9.30 -10.17
N GLN A 82 0.42 9.88 -11.31
CA GLN A 82 -0.50 10.18 -12.42
C GLN A 82 -0.06 9.42 -13.67
N GLY A 83 -1.01 8.77 -14.34
CA GLY A 83 -0.69 7.93 -15.51
C GLY A 83 0.24 6.74 -15.23
N GLY A 84 0.51 6.45 -13.98
CA GLY A 84 1.48 5.43 -13.56
C GLY A 84 2.88 5.95 -13.25
N ILE A 85 3.08 7.26 -13.37
CA ILE A 85 4.37 7.94 -13.21
C ILE A 85 4.29 8.89 -12.01
N SER A 86 5.34 8.93 -11.18
CA SER A 86 5.39 9.90 -10.08
C SER A 86 5.46 11.33 -10.61
N ASN A 87 4.68 12.23 -10.00
CA ASN A 87 4.62 13.64 -10.38
C ASN A 87 5.44 14.57 -9.48
N GLY A 88 6.16 14.00 -8.49
CA GLY A 88 6.95 14.75 -7.52
C GLY A 88 6.18 15.17 -6.25
N GLU A 89 4.87 14.96 -6.23
CA GLU A 89 4.04 15.13 -5.04
C GLU A 89 4.20 13.93 -4.10
N THR A 90 3.75 14.12 -2.85
CA THR A 90 3.79 13.07 -1.84
C THR A 90 3.07 11.79 -2.32
N ILE A 91 3.77 10.68 -2.34
CA ILE A 91 3.16 9.37 -2.55
C ILE A 91 2.58 8.90 -1.23
N TYR A 92 1.30 8.55 -1.23
CA TYR A 92 0.66 7.95 -0.07
C TYR A 92 -0.31 6.85 -0.50
N PHE A 93 -0.43 5.84 0.35
CA PHE A 93 -1.30 4.69 0.12
C PHE A 93 -1.68 4.02 1.44
N ASN A 94 -2.69 3.18 1.39
CA ASN A 94 -3.18 2.38 2.50
C ASN A 94 -3.07 0.89 2.19
N VAL A 95 -2.67 0.11 3.19
CA VAL A 95 -2.55 -1.34 3.10
C VAL A 95 -3.42 -1.99 4.18
N ALA A 96 -4.37 -2.81 3.76
CA ALA A 96 -5.28 -3.50 4.65
C ALA A 96 -4.72 -4.87 5.04
N PHE A 97 -4.59 -5.12 6.33
CA PHE A 97 -4.17 -6.40 6.88
C PHE A 97 -5.34 -7.15 7.51
N LYS A 98 -5.43 -8.45 7.27
CA LYS A 98 -6.41 -9.28 7.97
C LYS A 98 -6.07 -9.34 9.46
N PRO A 99 -7.08 -9.48 10.34
CA PRO A 99 -6.86 -9.74 11.75
C PRO A 99 -6.06 -11.04 11.97
N VAL A 100 -5.33 -11.10 13.08
CA VAL A 100 -4.58 -12.31 13.47
C VAL A 100 -5.56 -13.47 13.63
N ALA A 101 -5.32 -14.55 12.89
CA ALA A 101 -6.18 -15.74 12.92
C ALA A 101 -5.91 -16.65 14.13
N THR A 102 -4.71 -16.54 14.71
CA THR A 102 -4.32 -17.31 15.88
C THR A 102 -4.83 -16.63 17.14
N ILE A 103 -5.90 -17.12 17.69
CA ILE A 103 -6.57 -16.59 18.88
C ILE A 103 -6.59 -17.63 20.00
N LEU A 104 -6.63 -17.19 21.26
CA LEU A 104 -6.62 -18.05 22.45
C LEU A 104 -8.00 -18.66 22.80
N SER A 105 -8.84 -18.88 21.78
CA SER A 105 -10.15 -19.51 21.91
C SER A 105 -10.19 -20.83 21.16
N ASP A 106 -11.15 -21.69 21.52
CA ASP A 106 -11.40 -22.93 20.81
C ASP A 106 -11.76 -22.66 19.35
N GLN A 107 -11.04 -23.30 18.44
CA GLN A 107 -11.24 -23.19 17.00
C GLN A 107 -11.59 -24.56 16.41
N SER A 108 -12.62 -24.62 15.60
CA SER A 108 -13.00 -25.83 14.88
C SER A 108 -12.06 -26.02 13.69
N THR A 109 -11.59 -27.24 13.52
CA THR A 109 -10.72 -27.65 12.41
C THR A 109 -10.92 -29.13 12.12
N ILE A 110 -10.11 -29.70 11.23
CA ILE A 110 -10.07 -31.13 10.93
C ILE A 110 -8.67 -31.68 11.27
N ASN A 111 -8.63 -32.98 11.70
CA ASN A 111 -7.38 -33.71 11.84
C ASN A 111 -6.94 -34.38 10.51
N GLU A 112 -5.82 -35.09 10.53
CA GLU A 112 -5.30 -35.83 9.37
C GLU A 112 -6.27 -36.91 8.89
N SER A 113 -7.07 -37.49 9.77
CA SER A 113 -8.13 -38.46 9.46
C SER A 113 -9.42 -37.82 8.91
N LYS A 114 -9.41 -36.47 8.65
CA LYS A 114 -10.55 -35.67 8.17
C LYS A 114 -11.73 -35.60 9.13
N GLU A 115 -11.51 -35.82 10.42
CA GLU A 115 -12.53 -35.72 11.46
C GLU A 115 -12.57 -34.27 12.00
N ASN A 116 -13.76 -33.78 12.30
CA ASN A 116 -13.96 -32.47 12.91
C ASN A 116 -13.50 -32.47 14.37
N ILE A 117 -12.52 -31.63 14.68
CA ILE A 117 -11.97 -31.48 16.03
C ILE A 117 -11.99 -30.02 16.47
N LYS A 118 -11.82 -29.77 17.75
CA LYS A 118 -11.54 -28.44 18.32
C LYS A 118 -10.09 -28.38 18.77
N ILE A 119 -9.41 -27.33 18.42
CA ILE A 119 -8.07 -27.02 18.92
C ILE A 119 -8.08 -25.71 19.68
N LYS A 120 -7.24 -25.63 20.68
CA LYS A 120 -6.93 -24.38 21.38
C LYS A 120 -5.43 -24.14 21.27
N VAL A 121 -5.09 -23.05 20.62
CA VAL A 121 -3.68 -22.66 20.47
C VAL A 121 -3.14 -22.20 21.82
N GLN A 122 -1.97 -22.72 22.21
CA GLN A 122 -1.25 -22.32 23.41
C GLN A 122 -0.01 -21.52 23.01
N GLY A 123 0.34 -20.51 23.79
CA GLY A 123 1.53 -19.71 23.59
C GLY A 123 1.26 -18.22 23.52
N ARG A 124 2.33 -17.44 23.38
CA ARG A 124 2.26 -15.99 23.26
C ARG A 124 2.00 -15.60 21.80
N HIS A 125 0.90 -14.93 21.56
CA HIS A 125 0.57 -14.38 20.25
C HIS A 125 0.34 -12.88 20.34
N ASP A 126 0.79 -12.15 19.32
CA ASP A 126 0.55 -10.72 19.27
C ASP A 126 -0.93 -10.44 18.93
N PRO A 127 -1.59 -9.55 19.66
CA PRO A 127 -2.99 -9.21 19.42
C PRO A 127 -3.19 -8.42 18.12
N CYS A 128 -2.13 -7.78 17.61
CA CYS A 128 -2.17 -6.97 16.40
C CYS A 128 -0.85 -7.13 15.62
N VAL A 129 -0.97 -7.31 14.31
CA VAL A 129 0.19 -7.48 13.40
C VAL A 129 0.80 -6.14 12.97
N LEU A 130 0.08 -5.03 13.08
CA LEU A 130 0.47 -3.74 12.47
C LEU A 130 1.82 -3.20 12.93
N PRO A 131 2.18 -3.21 14.23
CA PRO A 131 3.48 -2.68 14.64
C PRO A 131 4.67 -3.38 13.98
N ARG A 132 4.47 -4.63 13.54
CA ARG A 132 5.47 -5.40 12.79
C ARG A 132 5.33 -5.23 11.28
N ALA A 133 4.14 -4.91 10.80
CA ALA A 133 3.87 -4.74 9.38
C ALA A 133 4.42 -3.43 8.84
N VAL A 134 4.39 -2.34 9.61
CA VAL A 134 4.84 -1.00 9.18
C VAL A 134 6.27 -1.04 8.63
N PRO A 135 7.31 -1.52 9.33
CA PRO A 135 8.67 -1.53 8.79
C PRO A 135 8.82 -2.44 7.55
N ILE A 136 7.96 -3.46 7.40
CA ILE A 136 7.95 -4.31 6.21
C ILE A 136 7.39 -3.54 5.02
N VAL A 137 6.27 -2.83 5.20
CA VAL A 137 5.67 -1.96 4.18
C VAL A 137 6.66 -0.90 3.73
N GLU A 138 7.31 -0.20 4.67
CA GLU A 138 8.33 0.81 4.39
C GLU A 138 9.50 0.23 3.58
N SER A 139 10.02 -0.92 3.99
CA SER A 139 11.14 -1.57 3.30
C SER A 139 10.77 -2.02 1.88
N MET A 140 9.61 -2.63 1.70
CA MET A 140 9.12 -3.06 0.39
C MET A 140 8.88 -1.87 -0.54
N THR A 141 8.37 -0.77 -0.01
CA THR A 141 8.20 0.47 -0.79
C THR A 141 9.53 1.05 -1.21
N ALA A 142 10.51 1.10 -0.29
CA ALA A 142 11.85 1.58 -0.61
C ALA A 142 12.50 0.75 -1.73
N LEU A 143 12.35 -0.57 -1.72
CA LEU A 143 12.85 -1.45 -2.78
C LEU A 143 12.21 -1.13 -4.13
N VAL A 144 10.90 -0.93 -4.21
CA VAL A 144 10.20 -0.55 -5.44
C VAL A 144 10.68 0.81 -5.94
N LEU A 145 10.77 1.81 -5.05
CA LEU A 145 11.21 3.16 -5.44
C LEU A 145 12.66 3.17 -5.93
N VAL A 146 13.55 2.40 -5.32
CA VAL A 146 14.95 2.28 -5.74
C VAL A 146 15.05 1.59 -7.11
N ASP A 147 14.29 0.53 -7.36
CA ASP A 147 14.25 -0.13 -8.67
C ASP A 147 13.82 0.85 -9.77
N HIS A 148 12.71 1.54 -9.58
CA HIS A 148 12.26 2.57 -10.51
C HIS A 148 13.23 3.74 -10.68
N LEU A 149 13.91 4.14 -9.60
CA LEU A 149 14.95 5.18 -9.68
C LEU A 149 16.15 4.73 -10.55
N LEU A 150 16.59 3.49 -10.41
CA LEU A 150 17.67 2.93 -11.21
C LEU A 150 17.26 2.82 -12.67
N ARG A 151 16.06 2.32 -12.97
CA ARG A 151 15.50 2.29 -14.34
C ARG A 151 15.42 3.70 -14.95
N ASN A 152 14.90 4.67 -14.21
CA ASN A 152 14.80 6.06 -14.67
C ASN A 152 16.18 6.66 -15.02
N ARG A 153 17.24 6.32 -14.27
CA ARG A 153 18.60 6.79 -14.57
C ARG A 153 19.17 6.19 -15.86
N THR A 154 18.81 4.96 -16.18
CA THR A 154 19.29 4.30 -17.41
C THR A 154 18.48 4.69 -18.65
N SER A 155 17.28 5.24 -18.48
CA SER A 155 16.40 5.68 -19.57
C SER A 155 16.65 7.14 -20.01
N LYS A 156 17.46 7.90 -19.27
CA LYS A 156 17.80 9.29 -19.63
C LYS A 156 19.07 9.30 -20.47
N TRP A 157 18.93 9.77 -21.69
CA TRP A 157 20.03 10.05 -22.62
C TRP A 157 20.60 11.45 -22.35
#